data_7f3ff026afb48eeeab6ad511bb0e9087
#
_entry.id   7f3ff026afb48eeeab6ad511bb0e9087
#
_cell.length_a   1.000
_cell.length_b   1.000
_cell.length_c   1.000
_cell.angle_alpha   90.00
_cell.angle_beta   90.00
_cell.angle_gamma   90.00
#
_symmetry.space_group_name_H-M   'P 1'
#
loop_
_entity.id
_entity.type
_entity.pdbx_description
1 polymer ?
#
loop_
_entity_poly.entity_id
_entity_poly.type
_entity_poly.pdbx_seq_one_letter_code
_entity_poly.pdbx_strand_id
1 'polypeptide(L)'
;MKRNTFSLILDTALFLFSTKGFGYTSMSDIASSLSITKAALYKHFASKEEILLGVMEMMDREDRIRAEEMAVPALLAEEGGDYGKVDLESFRDYALAQFSYWTEDKRAREYRHFLSIERFNDEKCRRKWDESFVQGPMDYTQQVLLYHFPSDGEDRAFRLWSAMFLSYALSDGGEDGKKTKERLKRTIDEILEVKNGISKS
;
A
#
# COMPACT_ATOMS: atom_id res chain seq x y z
N MET A 1 -11.39 -22.55 -5.78
CA MET A 1 -12.50 -21.57 -5.88
C MET A 1 -12.52 -20.98 -7.29
N LYS A 2 -13.66 -21.00 -8.01
CA LYS A 2 -13.77 -20.24 -9.27
C LYS A 2 -13.71 -18.75 -8.92
N ARG A 3 -12.68 -18.03 -9.40
CA ARG A 3 -12.65 -16.57 -9.30
C ARG A 3 -13.92 -16.01 -9.95
N ASN A 4 -14.62 -15.14 -9.24
CA ASN A 4 -15.80 -14.46 -9.78
C ASN A 4 -15.35 -13.59 -10.97
N THR A 5 -16.13 -13.57 -12.05
CA THR A 5 -15.87 -12.74 -13.25
C THR A 5 -15.60 -11.29 -12.89
N PHE A 6 -16.30 -10.75 -11.91
CA PHE A 6 -16.10 -9.40 -11.39
C PHE A 6 -14.65 -9.17 -10.89
N SER A 7 -14.13 -10.03 -10.04
CA SER A 7 -12.75 -9.94 -9.55
C SER A 7 -11.71 -10.08 -10.68
N LEU A 8 -11.96 -10.97 -11.66
CA LEU A 8 -11.08 -11.11 -12.81
C LEU A 8 -11.03 -9.87 -13.69
N ILE A 9 -12.15 -9.15 -13.83
CA ILE A 9 -12.20 -7.86 -14.54
C ILE A 9 -11.33 -6.84 -13.84
N LEU A 10 -11.45 -6.69 -12.51
CA LEU A 10 -10.65 -5.75 -11.73
C LEU A 10 -9.16 -6.07 -11.80
N ASP A 11 -8.77 -7.34 -11.63
CA ASP A 11 -7.36 -7.77 -11.71
C ASP A 11 -6.76 -7.48 -13.10
N THR A 12 -7.52 -7.79 -14.16
CA THR A 12 -7.06 -7.56 -15.54
C THR A 12 -6.97 -6.07 -15.86
N ALA A 13 -7.94 -5.29 -15.41
CA ALA A 13 -7.93 -3.84 -15.61
C ALA A 13 -6.75 -3.20 -14.88
N LEU A 14 -6.51 -3.57 -13.62
CA LEU A 14 -5.36 -3.09 -12.84
C LEU A 14 -4.03 -3.40 -13.54
N PHE A 15 -3.85 -4.63 -14.01
CA PHE A 15 -2.67 -5.00 -14.78
C PHE A 15 -2.49 -4.11 -16.02
N LEU A 16 -3.56 -3.88 -16.78
CA LEU A 16 -3.51 -3.02 -17.98
C LEU A 16 -3.25 -1.54 -17.62
N PHE A 17 -3.88 -1.05 -16.55
CA PHE A 17 -3.66 0.32 -16.08
C PHE A 17 -2.22 0.53 -15.61
N SER A 18 -1.63 -0.44 -14.90
CA SER A 18 -0.25 -0.35 -14.41
C SER A 18 0.81 -0.51 -15.51
N THR A 19 0.49 -1.18 -16.65
CA THR A 19 1.45 -1.46 -17.72
C THR A 19 1.31 -0.55 -18.92
N LYS A 20 0.07 -0.19 -19.31
CA LYS A 20 -0.22 0.68 -20.46
C LYS A 20 -0.57 2.11 -20.06
N GLY A 21 -0.98 2.33 -18.80
CA GLY A 21 -1.60 3.57 -18.33
C GLY A 21 -3.12 3.58 -18.49
N PHE A 22 -3.81 4.33 -17.63
CA PHE A 22 -5.27 4.43 -17.66
C PHE A 22 -5.78 5.03 -18.96
N GLY A 23 -5.16 6.12 -19.43
CA GLY A 23 -5.56 6.81 -20.65
C GLY A 23 -5.49 5.92 -21.90
N TYR A 24 -4.51 5.03 -21.96
CA TYR A 24 -4.27 4.15 -23.12
C TYR A 24 -4.95 2.80 -23.03
N THR A 25 -5.67 2.51 -21.96
CA THR A 25 -6.45 1.28 -21.80
C THR A 25 -7.92 1.54 -22.15
N SER A 26 -8.50 0.71 -23.02
CA SER A 26 -9.92 0.77 -23.41
C SER A 26 -10.71 -0.39 -22.82
N MET A 27 -12.04 -0.25 -22.78
CA MET A 27 -12.98 -1.35 -22.45
C MET A 27 -12.79 -2.56 -23.39
N SER A 28 -12.37 -2.32 -24.63
CA SER A 28 -12.10 -3.39 -25.59
C SER A 28 -10.81 -4.14 -25.25
N ASP A 29 -9.77 -3.45 -24.77
CA ASP A 29 -8.53 -4.10 -24.32
C ASP A 29 -8.80 -5.03 -23.14
N ILE A 30 -9.58 -4.56 -22.16
CA ILE A 30 -9.95 -5.35 -20.97
C ILE A 30 -10.75 -6.59 -21.39
N ALA A 31 -11.79 -6.41 -22.21
CA ALA A 31 -12.62 -7.51 -22.70
C ALA A 31 -11.79 -8.55 -23.48
N SER A 32 -10.91 -8.09 -24.37
CA SER A 32 -10.04 -8.96 -25.17
C SER A 32 -9.07 -9.76 -24.30
N SER A 33 -8.46 -9.11 -23.29
CA SER A 33 -7.54 -9.77 -22.35
C SER A 33 -8.22 -10.88 -21.54
N LEU A 34 -9.52 -10.75 -21.29
CA LEU A 34 -10.34 -11.74 -20.60
C LEU A 34 -10.97 -12.79 -21.53
N SER A 35 -10.80 -12.65 -22.85
CA SER A 35 -11.49 -13.46 -23.86
C SER A 35 -13.02 -13.43 -23.73
N ILE A 36 -13.58 -12.27 -23.35
CA ILE A 36 -15.02 -12.03 -23.29
C ILE A 36 -15.45 -10.96 -24.30
N THR A 37 -16.74 -10.92 -24.60
CA THR A 37 -17.28 -9.86 -25.46
C THR A 37 -17.34 -8.52 -24.70
N LYS A 38 -17.21 -7.39 -25.43
CA LYS A 38 -17.40 -6.05 -24.87
C LYS A 38 -18.79 -5.91 -24.23
N ALA A 39 -19.82 -6.50 -24.81
CA ALA A 39 -21.18 -6.52 -24.25
C ALA A 39 -21.24 -7.28 -22.89
N ALA A 40 -20.47 -8.36 -22.75
CA ALA A 40 -20.38 -9.06 -21.47
C ALA A 40 -19.67 -8.20 -20.39
N LEU A 41 -18.64 -7.44 -20.75
CA LEU A 41 -17.98 -6.51 -19.84
C LEU A 41 -18.92 -5.40 -19.38
N TYR A 42 -19.70 -4.81 -20.30
CA TYR A 42 -20.69 -3.77 -19.99
C TYR A 42 -21.85 -4.23 -19.08
N LYS A 43 -22.08 -5.53 -18.93
CA LYS A 43 -23.01 -6.05 -17.91
C LYS A 43 -22.49 -5.92 -16.48
N HIS A 44 -21.19 -5.76 -16.31
CA HIS A 44 -20.55 -5.64 -14.99
C HIS A 44 -20.18 -4.21 -14.65
N PHE A 45 -19.73 -3.41 -15.63
CA PHE A 45 -19.24 -2.06 -15.45
C PHE A 45 -19.67 -1.18 -16.64
N ALA A 46 -20.30 -0.04 -16.35
CA ALA A 46 -20.78 0.87 -17.38
C ALA A 46 -19.65 1.67 -18.06
N SER A 47 -18.51 1.83 -17.39
CA SER A 47 -17.37 2.60 -17.91
C SER A 47 -16.03 2.09 -17.35
N LYS A 48 -14.94 2.57 -17.94
CA LYS A 48 -13.59 2.34 -17.47
C LYS A 48 -13.32 2.99 -16.10
N GLU A 49 -13.94 4.14 -15.90
CA GLU A 49 -13.90 4.92 -14.64
C GLU A 49 -14.58 4.12 -13.49
N GLU A 50 -15.68 3.44 -13.79
CA GLU A 50 -16.33 2.56 -12.81
C GLU A 50 -15.46 1.36 -12.44
N ILE A 51 -14.74 0.78 -13.42
CA ILE A 51 -13.75 -0.27 -13.15
C ILE A 51 -12.62 0.28 -12.25
N LEU A 52 -12.13 1.49 -12.50
CA LEU A 52 -11.10 2.11 -11.67
C LEU A 52 -11.57 2.28 -10.21
N LEU A 53 -12.80 2.76 -10.02
CA LEU A 53 -13.39 2.86 -8.68
C LEU A 53 -13.49 1.49 -8.01
N GLY A 54 -13.92 0.47 -8.75
CA GLY A 54 -13.97 -0.91 -8.25
C GLY A 54 -12.59 -1.47 -7.88
N VAL A 55 -11.54 -1.11 -8.62
CA VAL A 55 -10.15 -1.45 -8.26
C VAL A 55 -9.75 -0.76 -6.94
N MET A 56 -10.04 0.54 -6.79
CA MET A 56 -9.73 1.28 -5.56
C MET A 56 -10.45 0.67 -4.35
N GLU A 57 -11.75 0.42 -4.47
CA GLU A 57 -12.55 -0.21 -3.41
C GLU A 57 -12.06 -1.62 -3.04
N MET A 58 -11.62 -2.41 -4.02
CA MET A 58 -11.04 -3.72 -3.79
C MET A 58 -9.76 -3.61 -2.96
N MET A 59 -8.87 -2.69 -3.32
CA MET A 59 -7.60 -2.48 -2.61
C MET A 59 -7.81 -1.93 -1.19
N ASP A 60 -8.77 -1.01 -1.01
CA ASP A 60 -9.14 -0.49 0.31
C ASP A 60 -9.67 -1.58 1.25
N ARG A 61 -10.46 -2.50 0.69
CA ARG A 61 -10.96 -3.65 1.47
C ARG A 61 -9.82 -4.58 1.87
N GLU A 62 -8.90 -4.87 0.97
CA GLU A 62 -7.73 -5.72 1.26
C GLU A 62 -6.82 -5.08 2.31
N ASP A 63 -6.60 -3.77 2.22
CA ASP A 63 -5.80 -3.03 3.20
C ASP A 63 -6.45 -3.03 4.59
N ARG A 64 -7.75 -2.82 4.66
CA ARG A 64 -8.53 -2.90 5.92
C ARG A 64 -8.45 -4.27 6.55
N ILE A 65 -8.67 -5.35 5.78
CA ILE A 65 -8.58 -6.73 6.29
C ILE A 65 -7.19 -7.00 6.88
N ARG A 66 -6.13 -6.56 6.22
CA ARG A 66 -4.76 -6.73 6.73
C ARG A 66 -4.50 -5.91 7.99
N ALA A 67 -5.02 -4.69 8.06
CA ALA A 67 -4.91 -3.87 9.26
C ALA A 67 -5.61 -4.52 10.45
N GLU A 68 -6.79 -5.12 10.23
CA GLU A 68 -7.53 -5.90 11.23
C GLU A 68 -6.74 -7.15 11.67
N GLU A 69 -6.21 -7.93 10.72
CA GLU A 69 -5.42 -9.13 11.00
C GLU A 69 -4.14 -8.83 11.78
N MET A 70 -3.53 -7.68 11.54
CA MET A 70 -2.32 -7.23 12.25
C MET A 70 -2.63 -6.48 13.55
N ALA A 71 -3.90 -6.41 13.94
CA ALA A 71 -4.37 -5.73 15.16
C ALA A 71 -3.80 -4.31 15.30
N VAL A 72 -3.80 -3.54 14.18
CA VAL A 72 -3.31 -2.16 14.17
C VAL A 72 -4.37 -1.26 14.83
N PRO A 73 -4.20 -0.83 16.09
CA PRO A 73 -5.27 -0.22 16.89
C PRO A 73 -5.80 1.09 16.29
N ALA A 74 -4.94 1.84 15.62
CA ALA A 74 -5.28 3.18 15.16
C ALA A 74 -6.01 3.21 13.82
N LEU A 75 -5.86 2.19 12.97
CA LEU A 75 -6.61 2.08 11.72
C LEU A 75 -8.05 1.56 11.94
N LEU A 76 -8.30 0.99 13.13
CA LEU A 76 -9.61 0.46 13.55
C LEU A 76 -10.38 1.45 14.42
N ALA A 77 -9.75 2.52 14.89
CA ALA A 77 -10.41 3.50 15.76
C ALA A 77 -10.99 4.64 14.92
N GLU A 78 -12.30 4.65 14.76
CA GLU A 78 -13.04 5.87 14.47
C GLU A 78 -12.68 6.89 15.57
N GLU A 79 -12.11 8.03 15.22
CA GLU A 79 -11.78 9.20 16.03
C GLU A 79 -11.34 8.90 17.50
N GLY A 80 -10.04 8.79 17.72
CA GLY A 80 -9.47 8.71 19.07
C GLY A 80 -8.73 7.42 19.44
N GLY A 81 -8.10 6.75 18.49
CA GLY A 81 -7.29 5.56 18.74
C GLY A 81 -6.25 5.80 19.84
N ASP A 82 -6.15 4.86 20.79
CA ASP A 82 -5.13 4.91 21.84
C ASP A 82 -3.76 4.46 21.28
N TYR A 83 -3.07 5.39 20.64
CA TYR A 83 -1.75 5.18 20.07
C TYR A 83 -0.70 4.70 21.09
N GLY A 84 -0.96 4.93 22.38
CA GLY A 84 -0.11 4.47 23.47
C GLY A 84 -0.14 2.96 23.70
N LYS A 85 -1.12 2.27 23.13
CA LYS A 85 -1.18 0.80 23.18
C LYS A 85 -0.38 0.12 22.08
N VAL A 86 0.12 0.89 21.10
CA VAL A 86 0.97 0.34 20.03
C VAL A 86 2.38 0.19 20.56
N ASP A 87 2.85 -1.03 20.83
CA ASP A 87 4.24 -1.25 21.16
C ASP A 87 5.15 -1.10 19.93
N LEU A 88 6.39 -0.66 20.15
CA LEU A 88 7.31 -0.33 19.06
C LEU A 88 7.76 -1.55 18.26
N GLU A 89 7.77 -2.76 18.84
CA GLU A 89 8.11 -3.98 18.10
C GLU A 89 6.99 -4.36 17.14
N SER A 90 5.75 -4.33 17.60
CA SER A 90 4.56 -4.55 16.76
C SER A 90 4.46 -3.49 15.65
N PHE A 91 4.74 -2.24 15.97
CA PHE A 91 4.78 -1.16 14.97
C PHE A 91 5.86 -1.39 13.90
N ARG A 92 7.08 -1.77 14.32
CA ARG A 92 8.15 -2.17 13.39
C ARG A 92 7.71 -3.31 12.47
N ASP A 93 7.15 -4.36 13.05
CA ASP A 93 6.74 -5.56 12.31
C ASP A 93 5.61 -5.24 11.31
N TYR A 94 4.69 -4.36 11.70
CA TYR A 94 3.68 -3.82 10.80
C TYR A 94 4.31 -3.04 9.64
N ALA A 95 5.24 -2.12 9.91
CA ALA A 95 5.91 -1.33 8.86
C ALA A 95 6.63 -2.23 7.85
N LEU A 96 7.31 -3.29 8.33
CA LEU A 96 7.99 -4.28 7.47
C LEU A 96 7.00 -5.16 6.68
N ALA A 97 5.87 -5.50 7.27
CA ALA A 97 4.81 -6.23 6.57
C ALA A 97 4.16 -5.37 5.48
N GLN A 98 3.94 -4.07 5.73
CA GLN A 98 3.48 -3.12 4.72
C GLN A 98 4.48 -3.01 3.56
N PHE A 99 5.78 -2.88 3.86
CA PHE A 99 6.80 -2.90 2.81
C PHE A 99 6.73 -4.16 1.95
N SER A 100 6.68 -5.33 2.57
CA SER A 100 6.58 -6.60 1.84
C SER A 100 5.31 -6.70 1.00
N TYR A 101 4.17 -6.31 1.52
CA TYR A 101 2.92 -6.31 0.77
C TYR A 101 3.00 -5.45 -0.48
N TRP A 102 3.43 -4.20 -0.34
CA TRP A 102 3.48 -3.25 -1.44
C TRP A 102 4.59 -3.53 -2.46
N THR A 103 5.54 -4.45 -2.16
CA THR A 103 6.65 -4.80 -3.06
C THR A 103 6.59 -6.25 -3.57
N GLU A 104 6.07 -7.19 -2.78
CA GLU A 104 6.10 -8.62 -3.09
C GLU A 104 4.75 -9.13 -3.61
N ASP A 105 3.61 -8.61 -3.08
CA ASP A 105 2.29 -8.95 -3.62
C ASP A 105 2.10 -8.32 -5.01
N LYS A 106 1.73 -9.15 -5.98
CA LYS A 106 1.61 -8.72 -7.38
C LYS A 106 0.59 -7.60 -7.55
N ARG A 107 -0.60 -7.76 -6.95
CA ARG A 107 -1.72 -6.80 -7.09
C ARG A 107 -1.40 -5.48 -6.39
N ALA A 108 -0.89 -5.56 -5.18
CA ALA A 108 -0.49 -4.39 -4.42
C ALA A 108 0.60 -3.58 -5.14
N ARG A 109 1.62 -4.25 -5.66
CA ARG A 109 2.70 -3.62 -6.44
C ARG A 109 2.17 -2.96 -7.71
N GLU A 110 1.31 -3.64 -8.48
CA GLU A 110 0.68 -3.08 -9.68
C GLU A 110 -0.16 -1.84 -9.33
N TYR A 111 -0.90 -1.87 -8.22
CA TYR A 111 -1.71 -0.75 -7.77
C TYR A 111 -0.85 0.45 -7.33
N ARG A 112 0.20 0.21 -6.55
CA ARG A 112 1.14 1.26 -6.15
C ARG A 112 1.83 1.90 -7.38
N HIS A 113 2.28 1.10 -8.35
CA HIS A 113 2.87 1.61 -9.60
C HIS A 113 1.86 2.44 -10.37
N PHE A 114 0.65 1.94 -10.55
CA PHE A 114 -0.42 2.64 -11.23
C PHE A 114 -0.68 4.02 -10.59
N LEU A 115 -0.92 4.07 -9.28
CA LEU A 115 -1.17 5.33 -8.58
C LEU A 115 0.03 6.27 -8.63
N SER A 116 1.26 5.76 -8.56
CA SER A 116 2.48 6.59 -8.60
C SER A 116 2.62 7.39 -9.89
N ILE A 117 2.04 6.92 -10.99
CA ILE A 117 2.05 7.55 -12.31
C ILE A 117 0.80 8.40 -12.49
N GLU A 118 -0.38 7.84 -12.27
CA GLU A 118 -1.65 8.50 -12.56
C GLU A 118 -2.00 9.64 -11.60
N ARG A 119 -1.38 9.73 -10.43
CA ARG A 119 -1.56 10.86 -9.50
C ARG A 119 -1.26 12.23 -10.11
N PHE A 120 -0.50 12.28 -11.18
CA PHE A 120 -0.20 13.53 -11.91
C PHE A 120 -1.24 13.88 -12.96
N ASN A 121 -2.10 12.92 -13.36
CA ASN A 121 -3.06 13.06 -14.44
C ASN A 121 -4.52 13.02 -13.96
N ASP A 122 -4.78 12.42 -12.78
CA ASP A 122 -6.12 12.23 -12.24
C ASP A 122 -6.19 12.60 -10.76
N GLU A 123 -7.13 13.46 -10.39
CA GLU A 123 -7.29 13.97 -9.03
C GLU A 123 -7.70 12.87 -8.01
N LYS A 124 -8.47 11.86 -8.44
CA LYS A 124 -8.86 10.74 -7.56
C LYS A 124 -7.64 9.87 -7.27
N CYS A 125 -6.83 9.60 -8.30
CA CYS A 125 -5.56 8.86 -8.14
C CYS A 125 -4.58 9.64 -7.25
N ARG A 126 -4.51 10.98 -7.38
CA ARG A 126 -3.68 11.82 -6.52
C ARG A 126 -4.12 11.72 -5.06
N ARG A 127 -5.40 11.93 -4.78
CA ARG A 127 -5.93 11.80 -3.40
C ARG A 127 -5.67 10.40 -2.83
N LYS A 128 -5.92 9.37 -3.63
CA LYS A 128 -5.70 7.99 -3.18
C LYS A 128 -4.23 7.68 -2.92
N TRP A 129 -3.33 8.23 -3.72
CA TRP A 129 -1.90 8.15 -3.46
C TRP A 129 -1.52 8.83 -2.13
N ASP A 130 -2.01 10.05 -1.90
CA ASP A 130 -1.72 10.79 -0.67
C ASP A 130 -2.25 10.06 0.58
N GLU A 131 -3.48 9.53 0.52
CA GLU A 131 -4.08 8.75 1.60
C GLU A 131 -3.32 7.46 1.89
N SER A 132 -2.87 6.73 0.86
CA SER A 132 -2.30 5.39 1.02
C SER A 132 -0.79 5.38 1.21
N PHE A 133 -0.06 6.39 0.72
CA PHE A 133 1.41 6.37 0.65
C PHE A 133 2.10 7.63 1.15
N VAL A 134 1.39 8.70 1.47
CA VAL A 134 1.99 9.96 1.92
C VAL A 134 1.37 10.38 3.25
N GLN A 135 0.27 11.10 3.21
CA GLN A 135 -0.30 11.75 4.40
C GLN A 135 -0.84 10.74 5.41
N GLY A 136 -1.66 9.79 4.97
CA GLY A 136 -2.28 8.82 5.88
C GLY A 136 -1.26 8.04 6.71
N PRO A 137 -0.26 7.38 6.08
CA PRO A 137 0.78 6.69 6.82
C PRO A 137 1.67 7.61 7.66
N MET A 138 1.94 8.85 7.19
CA MET A 138 2.73 9.83 7.95
C MET A 138 1.99 10.23 9.22
N ASP A 139 0.70 10.57 9.13
CA ASP A 139 -0.11 10.97 10.28
C ASP A 139 -0.16 9.86 11.34
N TYR A 140 -0.40 8.62 10.90
CA TYR A 140 -0.39 7.45 11.79
C TYR A 140 0.97 7.29 12.50
N THR A 141 2.04 7.32 11.73
CA THR A 141 3.40 7.15 12.26
C THR A 141 3.77 8.27 13.24
N GLN A 142 3.41 9.52 12.94
CA GLN A 142 3.64 10.65 13.84
C GLN A 142 2.89 10.47 15.16
N GLN A 143 1.62 10.07 15.13
CA GLN A 143 0.83 9.86 16.35
C GLN A 143 1.45 8.79 17.25
N VAL A 144 1.86 7.66 16.68
CA VAL A 144 2.54 6.59 17.43
C VAL A 144 3.87 7.10 18.00
N LEU A 145 4.71 7.72 17.17
CA LEU A 145 6.06 8.09 17.61
C LEU A 145 6.07 9.29 18.55
N LEU A 146 5.16 10.25 18.43
CA LEU A 146 5.03 11.35 19.41
C LEU A 146 4.63 10.85 20.80
N TYR A 147 3.83 9.78 20.87
CA TYR A 147 3.53 9.18 22.16
C TYR A 147 4.77 8.58 22.84
N HIS A 148 5.59 7.84 22.08
CA HIS A 148 6.79 7.17 22.62
C HIS A 148 8.01 8.11 22.72
N PHE A 149 8.10 9.10 21.85
CA PHE A 149 9.21 10.03 21.73
C PHE A 149 8.71 11.49 21.64
N PRO A 150 8.21 12.08 22.75
CA PRO A 150 7.56 13.39 22.71
C PRO A 150 8.43 14.53 22.19
N SER A 151 9.77 14.39 22.29
CA SER A 151 10.73 15.44 21.89
C SER A 151 11.14 15.42 20.42
N ASP A 152 11.07 14.26 19.75
CA ASP A 152 11.61 14.05 18.40
C ASP A 152 10.80 13.05 17.55
N GLY A 153 9.57 12.72 17.97
CA GLY A 153 8.69 11.77 17.28
C GLY A 153 8.37 12.17 15.83
N GLU A 154 8.20 13.46 15.54
CA GLU A 154 7.97 13.95 14.18
C GLU A 154 9.19 13.70 13.27
N ASP A 155 10.38 14.01 13.74
CA ASP A 155 11.62 13.78 13.00
C ASP A 155 11.85 12.29 12.77
N ARG A 156 11.55 11.45 13.75
CA ARG A 156 11.60 9.98 13.62
C ARG A 156 10.63 9.48 12.58
N ALA A 157 9.39 9.99 12.57
CA ALA A 157 8.38 9.63 11.59
C ALA A 157 8.83 10.01 10.17
N PHE A 158 9.34 11.20 9.99
CA PHE A 158 9.87 11.65 8.71
C PHE A 158 11.03 10.77 8.22
N ARG A 159 11.98 10.43 9.10
CA ARG A 159 13.11 9.53 8.80
C ARG A 159 12.63 8.13 8.41
N LEU A 160 11.66 7.58 9.14
CA LEU A 160 11.09 6.26 8.85
C LEU A 160 10.45 6.25 7.47
N TRP A 161 9.58 7.22 7.17
CA TRP A 161 8.94 7.30 5.86
C TRP A 161 9.91 7.60 4.73
N SER A 162 10.94 8.39 4.95
CA SER A 162 12.02 8.58 3.99
C SER A 162 12.71 7.26 3.64
N ALA A 163 12.99 6.42 4.65
CA ALA A 163 13.57 5.09 4.45
C ALA A 163 12.60 4.15 3.72
N MET A 164 11.30 4.18 4.04
CA MET A 164 10.27 3.39 3.35
C MET A 164 10.19 3.78 1.87
N PHE A 165 10.08 5.08 1.54
CA PHE A 165 10.04 5.57 0.17
C PHE A 165 11.26 5.20 -0.65
N LEU A 166 12.46 5.37 -0.07
CA LEU A 166 13.69 4.97 -0.73
C LEU A 166 13.71 3.44 -0.98
N SER A 167 13.23 2.66 -0.02
CA SER A 167 13.17 1.20 -0.16
C SER A 167 12.18 0.77 -1.25
N TYR A 168 11.04 1.44 -1.41
CA TYR A 168 10.14 1.22 -2.55
C TYR A 168 10.85 1.51 -3.88
N ALA A 169 11.51 2.66 -3.99
CA ALA A 169 12.23 3.03 -5.22
C ALA A 169 13.35 2.04 -5.59
N LEU A 170 14.10 1.55 -4.60
CA LEU A 170 15.15 0.54 -4.78
C LEU A 170 14.56 -0.80 -5.24
N SER A 171 13.45 -1.23 -4.64
CA SER A 171 12.72 -2.44 -5.04
C SER A 171 12.21 -2.34 -6.49
N ASP A 172 11.64 -1.19 -6.86
CA ASP A 172 11.17 -0.93 -8.23
C ASP A 172 12.32 -0.87 -9.24
N GLY A 173 13.50 -0.41 -8.81
CA GLY A 173 14.73 -0.40 -9.60
C GLY A 173 15.39 -1.77 -9.76
N GLY A 174 14.83 -2.83 -9.18
CA GLY A 174 15.32 -4.21 -9.29
C GLY A 174 16.39 -4.58 -8.26
N GLU A 175 16.57 -3.80 -7.18
CA GLU A 175 17.42 -4.26 -6.08
C GLU A 175 16.83 -5.51 -5.43
N ASP A 176 17.69 -6.40 -4.94
CA ASP A 176 17.28 -7.61 -4.21
C ASP A 176 16.35 -7.24 -3.04
N GLY A 177 15.09 -7.71 -3.10
CA GLY A 177 14.05 -7.38 -2.13
C GLY A 177 14.41 -7.79 -0.71
N LYS A 178 15.13 -8.94 -0.53
CA LYS A 178 15.57 -9.41 0.78
C LYS A 178 16.62 -8.45 1.36
N LYS A 179 17.59 -8.04 0.57
CA LYS A 179 18.63 -7.09 0.97
C LYS A 179 18.03 -5.72 1.32
N THR A 180 17.10 -5.25 0.50
CA THR A 180 16.39 -3.98 0.76
C THR A 180 15.59 -4.05 2.05
N LYS A 181 14.85 -5.13 2.28
CA LYS A 181 14.07 -5.35 3.51
C LYS A 181 14.95 -5.45 4.75
N GLU A 182 16.09 -6.16 4.68
CA GLU A 182 17.05 -6.25 5.80
C GLU A 182 17.67 -4.88 6.13
N ARG A 183 17.97 -4.05 5.12
CA ARG A 183 18.44 -2.68 5.33
C ARG A 183 17.36 -1.83 5.98
N LEU A 184 16.15 -1.88 5.44
CA LEU A 184 15.00 -1.15 5.99
C LEU A 184 14.75 -1.53 7.45
N LYS A 185 14.76 -2.84 7.77
CA LYS A 185 14.59 -3.32 9.14
C LYS A 185 15.62 -2.71 10.10
N ARG A 186 16.91 -2.73 9.73
CA ARG A 186 17.96 -2.13 10.57
C ARG A 186 17.73 -0.64 10.78
N THR A 187 17.36 0.09 9.72
CA THR A 187 17.06 1.51 9.82
C THR A 187 15.87 1.79 10.72
N ILE A 188 14.80 0.98 10.65
CA ILE A 188 13.64 1.12 11.53
C ILE A 188 14.03 0.78 12.98
N ASP A 189 14.77 -0.31 13.22
CA ASP A 189 15.26 -0.68 14.55
C ASP A 189 16.07 0.46 15.21
N GLU A 190 16.93 1.15 14.43
CA GLU A 190 17.69 2.31 14.89
C GLU A 190 16.79 3.51 15.22
N ILE A 191 15.80 3.80 14.36
CA ILE A 191 14.87 4.93 14.58
C ILE A 191 13.99 4.70 15.81
N LEU A 192 13.54 3.47 16.03
CA LEU A 192 12.67 3.09 17.14
C LEU A 192 13.43 2.71 18.41
N GLU A 193 14.75 2.66 18.39
CA GLU A 193 15.61 2.20 19.51
C GLU A 193 15.27 0.77 19.97
N VAL A 194 14.71 -0.04 19.09
CA VAL A 194 14.40 -1.45 19.36
C VAL A 194 15.69 -2.25 19.33
N LYS A 195 16.11 -2.77 20.46
CA LYS A 195 17.30 -3.62 20.54
C LYS A 195 17.02 -4.95 19.86
N ASN A 196 17.80 -5.26 18.80
CA ASN A 196 17.82 -6.63 18.29
C ASN A 196 18.23 -7.55 19.46
N GLY A 197 17.37 -8.53 19.78
CA GLY A 197 17.62 -9.49 20.86
C GLY A 197 18.84 -10.36 20.57
N ILE A 198 20.03 -9.80 20.70
CA ILE A 198 21.26 -10.55 20.89
C ILE A 198 21.35 -10.76 22.39
N SER A 199 20.79 -11.87 22.87
CA SER A 199 21.08 -12.40 24.17
C SER A 199 22.59 -12.43 24.34
N LYS A 200 23.10 -11.59 25.25
CA LYS A 200 24.48 -11.80 25.76
C LYS A 200 24.46 -13.07 26.55
N SER A 201 24.97 -14.14 25.96
CA SER A 201 25.46 -15.33 26.69
C SER A 201 26.71 -14.98 27.48
#